data_91a8efb132d0af5196cfb38c9290096c
#
_entry.id   91a8efb132d0af5196cfb38c9290096c
#
_cell.length_a   1.000
_cell.length_b   1.000
_cell.length_c   1.000
_cell.angle_alpha   90.00
_cell.angle_beta   90.00
_cell.angle_gamma   90.00
#
_symmetry.space_group_name_H-M   'P 1'
#
loop_
_entity.id
_entity.type
_entity.pdbx_description
1 polymer ?
#
loop_
_entity_poly.entity_id
_entity_poly.type
_entity_poly.pdbx_seq_one_letter_code
_entity_poly.pdbx_strand_id
1 'polypeptide(L)' 'MALVFIPALIVLLTAKEKELGRELTQQEVETLRGNAVGMVMPDDIALKMNESRGYPDVDPENVWHDWLSYKNSFDVQ' A
#
# COMPACT_ATOMS: atom_id res chain seq x y z
N MET A 1 -0.82 -4.59 -18.83
CA MET A 1 -1.53 -5.15 -17.68
C MET A 1 -0.88 -4.67 -16.39
N ALA A 2 -1.67 -4.43 -15.38
CA ALA A 2 -1.18 -3.90 -14.11
C ALA A 2 -1.49 -4.84 -12.96
N LEU A 3 -0.59 -4.92 -11.99
CA LEU A 3 -0.82 -5.66 -10.75
C LEU A 3 -1.45 -4.72 -9.73
N VAL A 4 -2.63 -5.10 -9.24
CA VAL A 4 -3.37 -4.31 -8.26
C VAL A 4 -3.63 -5.17 -7.04
N PHE A 5 -3.33 -4.64 -5.86
CA PHE A 5 -3.56 -5.33 -4.59
C PHE A 5 -4.97 -5.02 -4.07
N ILE A 6 -5.65 -6.06 -3.62
CA ILE A 6 -7.02 -5.95 -3.09
C ILE A 6 -7.07 -6.68 -1.75
N PRO A 7 -7.23 -5.97 -0.64
CA PRO A 7 -7.27 -4.50 -0.56
C PRO A 7 -5.91 -3.87 -0.86
N ALA A 8 -5.87 -2.56 -1.08
CA ALA A 8 -4.63 -1.85 -1.39
C ALA A 8 -3.59 -2.08 -0.31
N LEU A 9 -2.29 -2.16 -0.70
CA LEU A 9 -1.20 -2.35 0.26
C LEU A 9 -1.23 -1.29 1.36
N ILE A 10 -1.46 -0.04 0.98
CA ILE A 10 -1.48 1.06 1.94
C ILE A 10 -2.57 0.87 3.00
N VAL A 11 -3.70 0.28 2.62
CA VAL A 11 -4.79 -0.03 3.56
C VAL A 11 -4.37 -1.13 4.52
N LEU A 12 -3.71 -2.17 4.02
CA LEU A 12 -3.23 -3.27 4.85
C LEU A 12 -2.20 -2.78 5.86
N LEU A 13 -1.27 -1.95 5.41
CA LEU A 13 -0.20 -1.42 6.27
C LEU A 13 -0.78 -0.52 7.35
N THR A 14 -1.71 0.36 6.99
CA THR A 14 -2.36 1.26 7.93
C THR A 14 -3.15 0.49 8.98
N ALA A 15 -3.89 -0.52 8.55
CA ALA A 15 -4.70 -1.34 9.47
C ALA A 15 -3.80 -2.10 10.45
N LYS A 16 -2.68 -2.63 9.97
CA LYS A 16 -1.76 -3.38 10.82
C LYS A 16 -1.09 -2.48 11.85
N GLU A 17 -0.71 -1.29 11.45
CA GLU A 17 -0.12 -0.31 12.37
C GLU A 17 -1.10 0.04 13.49
N LYS A 18 -2.36 0.24 13.13
CA LYS A 18 -3.42 0.51 14.10
C LYS A 18 -3.62 -0.64 15.07
N GLU A 19 -3.62 -1.86 14.52
CA GLU A 19 -3.80 -3.08 15.31
C GLU A 19 -2.70 -3.26 16.34
N LEU A 20 -1.46 -3.00 15.94
CA LEU A 20 -0.30 -3.14 16.82
C LEU A 20 -0.13 -1.97 17.79
N GLY A 21 -0.70 -0.82 17.47
CA GLY A 21 -0.55 0.38 18.28
C GLY A 21 0.85 0.98 18.24
N ARG A 22 1.63 0.66 17.21
CA ARG A 22 2.98 1.18 17.02
C ARG A 22 3.33 1.20 15.54
N GLU A 23 4.41 1.90 15.21
CA GLU A 23 4.87 1.96 13.83
C GLU A 23 5.39 0.60 13.36
N LEU A 24 5.16 0.31 12.09
CA LEU A 24 5.65 -0.92 11.48
C LEU A 24 7.13 -0.81 11.19
N THR A 25 7.86 -1.92 11.39
CA THR A 25 9.26 -2.01 10.99
C THR A 25 9.34 -2.38 9.50
N GLN A 26 10.54 -2.20 8.93
CA GLN A 26 10.77 -2.56 7.53
C GLN A 26 10.43 -4.03 7.28
N GLN A 27 10.84 -4.91 8.18
CA GLN A 27 10.57 -6.34 8.05
C GLN A 27 9.06 -6.62 8.04
N GLU A 28 8.32 -5.94 8.90
CA GLU A 28 6.86 -6.11 8.96
C GLU A 28 6.18 -5.63 7.69
N VAL A 29 6.61 -4.49 7.17
CA VAL A 29 6.06 -3.94 5.93
C VAL A 29 6.31 -4.91 4.77
N GLU A 30 7.53 -5.42 4.66
CA GLU A 30 7.88 -6.35 3.58
C GLU A 30 7.15 -7.69 3.72
N THR A 31 6.94 -8.15 4.95
CA THR A 31 6.18 -9.37 5.21
C THR A 31 4.72 -9.21 4.79
N LEU A 32 4.11 -8.09 5.11
CA LEU A 32 2.75 -7.80 4.70
C LEU A 32 2.63 -7.72 3.18
N ARG A 33 3.60 -7.11 2.54
CA ARG A 33 3.63 -7.04 1.08
C ARG A 33 3.70 -8.46 0.47
N GLY A 34 4.52 -9.34 1.04
CA GLY A 34 4.64 -10.71 0.54
C GLY A 34 3.39 -11.54 0.72
N ASN A 35 2.56 -11.20 1.71
CA ASN A 35 1.31 -11.92 1.99
C ASN A 35 0.09 -11.25 1.35
N ALA A 36 0.26 -10.10 0.73
CA ALA A 36 -0.84 -9.36 0.12
C ALA A 36 -1.34 -10.08 -1.14
N VAL A 37 -2.65 -10.02 -1.36
CA VAL A 37 -3.26 -10.62 -2.54
C VAL A 37 -3.28 -9.59 -3.66
N GLY A 38 -2.63 -9.92 -4.77
CA GLY A 38 -2.60 -9.06 -5.94
C GLY A 38 -3.32 -9.71 -7.11
N MET A 39 -3.93 -8.89 -7.94
CA MET A 39 -4.61 -9.34 -9.15
C MET A 39 -4.05 -8.60 -10.36
N VAL A 40 -3.80 -9.33 -11.43
CA VAL A 40 -3.39 -8.72 -12.69
C VAL A 40 -4.65 -8.34 -13.46
N MET A 41 -4.73 -7.10 -13.89
CA MET A 41 -5.90 -6.62 -14.62
C MET A 41 -5.48 -5.63 -15.72
N PRO A 42 -6.37 -5.37 -16.69
CA PRO A 42 -6.07 -4.39 -17.74
C PRO A 42 -5.78 -3.01 -17.16
N ASP A 43 -4.90 -2.26 -17.84
CA ASP A 43 -4.45 -0.97 -17.34
C ASP A 43 -5.58 0.03 -17.14
N ASP A 44 -6.59 0.01 -18.00
CA ASP A 44 -7.72 0.92 -17.88
C ASP A 44 -8.56 0.66 -16.64
N ILE A 45 -8.70 -0.61 -16.26
CA ILE A 45 -9.43 -0.99 -15.04
C ILE A 45 -8.62 -0.62 -13.81
N ALA A 46 -7.30 -0.87 -13.84
CA ALA A 46 -6.41 -0.49 -12.75
C ALA A 46 -6.44 1.02 -12.51
N LEU A 47 -6.45 1.80 -13.58
CA LEU A 47 -6.51 3.25 -13.48
C LEU A 47 -7.82 3.70 -12.83
N LYS A 48 -8.93 3.10 -13.22
CA LYS A 48 -10.23 3.42 -12.63
C LYS A 48 -10.29 3.09 -11.14
N MET A 49 -9.67 1.99 -10.73
CA MET A 49 -9.61 1.63 -9.32
C MET A 49 -8.81 2.63 -8.51
N ASN A 50 -7.69 3.09 -9.05
CA ASN A 50 -6.87 4.11 -8.39
C ASN A 50 -7.61 5.43 -8.25
N GLU A 51 -8.38 5.81 -9.27
CA GLU A 51 -9.20 7.01 -9.22
C GLU A 51 -10.29 6.90 -8.16
N SER A 52 -10.92 5.74 -8.04
CA SER A 52 -11.97 5.49 -7.05
C SER A 52 -11.41 5.55 -5.62
N ARG A 53 -10.17 5.11 -5.43
CA ARG A 53 -9.53 5.15 -4.11
C ARG A 53 -9.16 6.56 -3.69
N GLY A 54 -8.95 7.47 -4.65
CA GLY A 54 -8.55 8.83 -4.36
C GLY A 54 -7.08 8.98 -3.96
N TYR A 55 -6.29 7.92 -4.06
CA TYR A 55 -4.85 7.96 -3.78
C TYR A 55 -4.17 6.80 -4.50
N PRO A 56 -2.88 6.93 -4.88
CA PRO A 56 -2.12 5.82 -5.44
C PRO A 56 -1.66 4.88 -4.33
N ASP A 57 -1.62 3.58 -4.65
CA ASP A 57 -1.08 2.60 -3.72
C ASP A 57 0.44 2.69 -3.70
N VAL A 58 1.06 2.11 -2.66
CA VAL A 58 2.52 2.06 -2.57
C VAL A 58 3.08 1.10 -3.62
N ASP A 59 4.29 1.37 -4.09
CA ASP A 59 4.95 0.52 -5.05
C ASP A 59 5.40 -0.78 -4.36
N PRO A 60 4.94 -1.95 -4.81
CA PRO A 60 5.32 -3.21 -4.17
C PRO A 60 6.81 -3.52 -4.26
N GLU A 61 7.53 -2.94 -5.21
CA GLU A 61 8.98 -3.13 -5.33
C GLU A 61 9.77 -2.21 -4.41
N ASN A 62 9.15 -1.10 -3.98
CA ASN A 62 9.74 -0.14 -3.05
C ASN A 62 8.79 0.13 -1.89
N VAL A 63 8.14 -0.90 -1.40
CA VAL A 63 7.05 -0.77 -0.41
C VAL A 63 7.49 -0.02 0.85
N TRP A 64 8.68 -0.30 1.35
CA TRP A 64 9.17 0.36 2.56
C TRP A 64 9.39 1.86 2.33
N HIS A 65 10.06 2.21 1.24
CA HIS A 65 10.33 3.61 0.90
C HIS A 65 9.04 4.39 0.67
N ASP A 66 8.13 3.82 -0.11
CA ASP A 66 6.85 4.48 -0.40
C ASP A 66 5.97 4.59 0.83
N TRP A 67 6.02 3.60 1.71
CA TRP A 67 5.29 3.64 2.97
C TRP A 67 5.79 4.80 3.84
N LEU A 68 7.09 4.97 3.95
CA LEU A 68 7.67 6.07 4.70
C LEU A 68 7.28 7.43 4.10
N SER A 69 7.31 7.54 2.79
CA SER A 69 6.89 8.77 2.10
C SER A 69 5.43 9.08 2.38
N TYR A 70 4.58 8.09 2.35
CA TYR A 70 3.17 8.25 2.66
C TYR A 70 2.96 8.77 4.08
N LYS A 71 3.64 8.15 5.04
CA LYS A 71 3.54 8.57 6.44
C LYS A 71 4.04 9.99 6.65
N ASN A 72 5.15 10.34 6.02
CA ASN A 72 5.72 11.67 6.14
C ASN A 72 4.79 12.74 5.58
N SER A 73 4.02 12.41 4.56
CA SER A 73 3.03 13.34 3.99
C SER A 73 1.95 13.71 5.00
N PHE A 74 1.62 12.81 5.90
CA PHE A 74 0.63 13.07 6.94
C PHE A 74 1.23 13.76 8.15
N ASP A 75 2.51 13.52 8.43
CA ASP A 75 3.19 14.08 9.59
C ASP A 75 3.57 15.54 9.38
N VAL A 76 3.64 15.98 8.14
CA VAL A 76 4.00 17.37 7.79
C VAL A 76 2.72 18.22 7.71
N GLN A 77 2.21 18.60 8.83
CA GLN A 77 1.01 19.45 8.85
C GLN A 77 1.17 20.63 9.79
#